data_8cb7c0161b65d9a1f667a741b4fe17d7
#
_entry.id   8cb7c0161b65d9a1f667a741b4fe17d7
#
_cell.length_a   1.000
_cell.length_b   1.000
_cell.length_c   1.000
_cell.angle_alpha   90.00
_cell.angle_beta   90.00
_cell.angle_gamma   90.00
#
_symmetry.space_group_name_H-M   'P 1'
#
loop_
_entity.id
_entity.type
_entity.pdbx_description
1 polymer ?
#
loop_
_entity_poly.entity_id
_entity_poly.type
_entity_poly.pdbx_seq_one_letter_code
_entity_poly.pdbx_strand_id
1 'polypeptide(L)'
;MPPRTLYSSRRTAPFGETVFTTYTRLAQQHGAVNLGQGFPDFAPPEFALSALREAASGYQQYAPLPGMPALLEAVAAKMSASLGREVSAPENVQVTVGATEALFAAMQAFIDPGDEVVVIEPFYDAYPADITMAGGVPRFVALEPQGDDWVLDFGALEAAFTDKTKAIILNTPHNPTGKVFTDIELDRIVALAERYDALIVSDEVYEHLAFAPHLSIASRPGAWERTLSVSSIGKTFSVTGWKVGWVVGPETLITPFRRAHQWIPFAVATPLQVAAARILGEAKANGYYAALESRFRGKRDLLLAQLRDTPFRALEPRGGYFVMADSSALGYRDDVALCNALPERAGVAAVPPSAFYSDAHKPLARNLVRFAFCKSDEAILEAGRRLRALS
;
A
#
# COMPACT_ATOMS: atom_id res chain seq x y z
N MET A 1 -34.42 -3.18 15.85
CA MET A 1 -33.41 -3.90 15.08
C MET A 1 -33.44 -3.37 13.65
N PRO A 2 -32.34 -3.00 13.00
CA PRO A 2 -32.38 -2.69 11.59
C PRO A 2 -32.89 -3.91 10.81
N PRO A 3 -33.58 -3.73 9.67
CA PRO A 3 -34.10 -4.84 8.89
C PRO A 3 -32.95 -5.76 8.50
N ARG A 4 -33.10 -7.06 8.70
CA ARG A 4 -32.15 -8.05 8.20
C ARG A 4 -32.08 -7.88 6.69
N THR A 5 -30.96 -7.37 6.18
CA THR A 5 -30.62 -7.53 4.77
C THR A 5 -30.40 -9.02 4.54
N LEU A 6 -31.35 -9.69 3.90
CA LEU A 6 -31.43 -11.15 3.75
C LEU A 6 -30.22 -11.79 3.06
N TYR A 7 -29.33 -10.97 2.45
CA TYR A 7 -28.29 -11.46 1.54
C TYR A 7 -26.86 -10.98 1.85
N SER A 8 -26.65 -10.08 2.81
CA SER A 8 -25.32 -9.61 3.20
C SER A 8 -24.97 -10.06 4.61
N SER A 9 -23.74 -10.51 4.82
CA SER A 9 -23.24 -10.77 6.16
C SER A 9 -23.06 -9.46 6.94
N ARG A 10 -23.14 -9.49 8.27
CA ARG A 10 -22.91 -8.30 9.11
C ARG A 10 -21.50 -7.71 8.89
N ARG A 11 -20.53 -8.56 8.52
CA ARG A 11 -19.15 -8.18 8.31
C ARG A 11 -18.94 -7.39 7.02
N THR A 12 -19.73 -7.66 5.97
CA THR A 12 -19.59 -6.99 4.66
C THR A 12 -20.61 -5.87 4.46
N ALA A 13 -21.71 -5.84 5.23
CA ALA A 13 -22.75 -4.84 5.09
C ALA A 13 -22.30 -3.37 5.24
N PRO A 14 -21.26 -3.03 6.04
CA PRO A 14 -20.77 -1.65 6.14
C PRO A 14 -19.99 -1.15 4.92
N PHE A 15 -19.53 -2.04 4.04
CA PHE A 15 -18.66 -1.67 2.92
C PHE A 15 -19.47 -1.43 1.66
N GLY A 16 -19.31 -0.23 1.07
CA GLY A 16 -19.91 0.16 -0.19
C GLY A 16 -18.93 0.09 -1.36
N GLU A 17 -19.24 0.83 -2.42
CA GLU A 17 -18.33 1.02 -3.57
C GLU A 17 -17.07 1.75 -3.10
N THR A 18 -15.89 1.31 -3.59
CA THR A 18 -14.63 1.95 -3.23
C THR A 18 -14.53 3.37 -3.79
N VAL A 19 -13.84 4.24 -3.07
CA VAL A 19 -13.55 5.61 -3.51
C VAL A 19 -12.89 5.63 -4.91
N PHE A 20 -12.06 4.65 -5.22
CA PHE A 20 -11.38 4.54 -6.52
C PHE A 20 -12.34 4.31 -7.67
N THR A 21 -13.37 3.48 -7.50
CA THR A 21 -14.39 3.23 -8.53
C THR A 21 -15.19 4.50 -8.80
N THR A 22 -15.63 5.20 -7.76
CA THR A 22 -16.39 6.44 -7.86
C THR A 22 -15.63 7.50 -8.65
N TYR A 23 -14.37 7.79 -8.28
CA TYR A 23 -13.59 8.86 -8.93
C TYR A 23 -13.03 8.46 -10.30
N THR A 24 -12.88 7.16 -10.59
CA THR A 24 -12.60 6.71 -11.96
C THR A 24 -13.79 6.93 -12.88
N ARG A 25 -15.01 6.58 -12.43
CA ARG A 25 -16.23 6.84 -13.20
C ARG A 25 -16.42 8.32 -13.46
N LEU A 26 -16.20 9.15 -12.45
CA LEU A 26 -16.29 10.60 -12.58
C LEU A 26 -15.25 11.17 -13.57
N ALA A 27 -14.01 10.68 -13.53
CA ALA A 27 -12.97 11.03 -14.49
C ALA A 27 -13.38 10.69 -15.94
N GLN A 28 -13.94 9.50 -16.17
CA GLN A 28 -14.41 9.06 -17.47
C GLN A 28 -15.58 9.92 -17.98
N GLN A 29 -16.54 10.24 -17.12
CA GLN A 29 -17.72 11.07 -17.48
C GLN A 29 -17.32 12.45 -18.00
N HIS A 30 -16.26 13.04 -17.42
CA HIS A 30 -15.82 14.39 -17.78
C HIS A 30 -14.60 14.43 -18.72
N GLY A 31 -14.10 13.30 -19.21
CA GLY A 31 -12.85 13.26 -19.98
C GLY A 31 -11.66 13.86 -19.22
N ALA A 32 -11.65 13.70 -17.90
CA ALA A 32 -10.65 14.29 -17.03
C ALA A 32 -9.35 13.47 -17.01
N VAL A 33 -8.21 14.16 -16.87
CA VAL A 33 -6.93 13.49 -16.56
C VAL A 33 -7.03 12.87 -15.17
N ASN A 34 -6.88 11.56 -15.09
CA ASN A 34 -7.08 10.83 -13.83
C ASN A 34 -5.78 10.71 -13.02
N LEU A 35 -5.58 11.65 -12.09
CA LEU A 35 -4.54 11.60 -11.08
C LEU A 35 -5.02 10.96 -9.75
N GLY A 36 -6.25 10.44 -9.70
CA GLY A 36 -6.79 9.76 -8.52
C GLY A 36 -6.33 8.30 -8.39
N GLN A 37 -6.18 7.61 -9.54
CA GLN A 37 -5.85 6.19 -9.57
C GLN A 37 -4.36 5.91 -9.35
N GLY A 38 -4.09 5.03 -8.37
CA GLY A 38 -2.74 4.60 -7.98
C GLY A 38 -2.21 3.43 -8.79
N PHE A 39 -2.30 3.49 -10.12
CA PHE A 39 -1.62 2.56 -11.03
C PHE A 39 -1.08 3.30 -12.25
N PRO A 40 0.06 2.82 -12.82
CA PRO A 40 0.67 3.42 -14.00
C PRO A 40 -0.23 3.37 -15.23
N ASP A 41 -0.17 4.42 -16.07
CA ASP A 41 -0.80 4.51 -17.40
C ASP A 41 0.20 4.23 -18.55
N PHE A 42 1.39 3.77 -18.21
CA PHE A 42 2.45 3.40 -19.13
C PHE A 42 2.78 1.90 -19.03
N ALA A 43 3.42 1.37 -20.07
CA ALA A 43 3.75 -0.05 -20.17
C ALA A 43 4.73 -0.51 -19.07
N PRO A 44 4.62 -1.77 -18.60
CA PRO A 44 5.65 -2.42 -17.78
C PRO A 44 7.00 -2.46 -18.52
N PRO A 45 8.13 -2.69 -17.79
CA PRO A 45 9.42 -2.88 -18.43
C PRO A 45 9.40 -4.11 -19.36
N GLU A 46 10.08 -4.01 -20.52
CA GLU A 46 10.04 -5.04 -21.55
C GLU A 46 10.54 -6.40 -21.07
N PHE A 47 11.55 -6.43 -20.21
CA PHE A 47 12.01 -7.70 -19.62
C PHE A 47 10.93 -8.41 -18.80
N ALA A 48 10.02 -7.66 -18.15
CA ALA A 48 8.89 -8.26 -17.43
C ALA A 48 7.87 -8.88 -18.41
N LEU A 49 7.56 -8.18 -19.50
CA LEU A 49 6.67 -8.72 -20.55
C LEU A 49 7.30 -9.92 -21.25
N SER A 50 8.60 -9.93 -21.50
CA SER A 50 9.32 -11.07 -22.07
C SER A 50 9.26 -12.28 -21.14
N ALA A 51 9.52 -12.10 -19.86
CA ALA A 51 9.42 -13.16 -18.86
C ALA A 51 8.03 -13.79 -18.82
N LEU A 52 6.96 -12.98 -18.95
CA LEU A 52 5.59 -13.49 -19.00
C LEU A 52 5.32 -14.29 -20.29
N ARG A 53 5.73 -13.80 -21.47
CA ARG A 53 5.54 -14.52 -22.74
C ARG A 53 6.18 -15.91 -22.70
N GLU A 54 7.40 -15.99 -22.16
CA GLU A 54 8.08 -17.27 -22.01
C GLU A 54 7.42 -18.19 -20.98
N ALA A 55 6.99 -17.65 -19.83
CA ALA A 55 6.30 -18.41 -18.81
C ALA A 55 4.94 -18.97 -19.28
N ALA A 56 4.25 -18.24 -20.19
CA ALA A 56 2.95 -18.64 -20.72
C ALA A 56 2.99 -19.95 -21.54
N SER A 57 4.14 -20.35 -22.08
CA SER A 57 4.32 -21.62 -22.78
C SER A 57 4.76 -22.80 -21.89
N GLY A 58 5.01 -22.53 -20.60
CA GLY A 58 5.51 -23.51 -19.64
C GLY A 58 4.40 -24.28 -18.88
N TYR A 59 4.70 -24.63 -17.63
CA TYR A 59 3.79 -25.37 -16.77
C TYR A 59 2.56 -24.54 -16.36
N GLN A 60 1.36 -25.10 -16.57
CA GLN A 60 0.08 -24.39 -16.42
C GLN A 60 -0.82 -24.93 -15.30
N GLN A 61 -0.35 -25.93 -14.55
CA GLN A 61 -1.13 -26.55 -13.47
C GLN A 61 -0.89 -25.85 -12.14
N TYR A 62 -1.57 -26.26 -11.09
CA TYR A 62 -1.44 -25.69 -9.75
C TYR A 62 0.01 -25.65 -9.26
N ALA A 63 0.41 -24.50 -8.77
CA ALA A 63 1.68 -24.36 -8.06
C ALA A 63 1.62 -25.05 -6.69
N PRO A 64 2.77 -25.44 -6.12
CA PRO A 64 2.85 -25.84 -4.71
C PRO A 64 2.27 -24.74 -3.80
N LEU A 65 1.67 -25.15 -2.68
CA LEU A 65 1.03 -24.23 -1.73
C LEU A 65 1.92 -23.05 -1.27
N PRO A 66 3.21 -23.25 -0.94
CA PRO A 66 4.09 -22.12 -0.58
C PRO A 66 4.38 -21.18 -1.76
N GLY A 67 4.35 -21.69 -2.97
CA GLY A 67 4.72 -21.03 -4.21
C GLY A 67 5.71 -21.87 -5.04
N MET A 68 6.00 -21.40 -6.25
CA MET A 68 7.01 -22.02 -7.13
C MET A 68 8.41 -21.88 -6.50
N PRO A 69 9.22 -22.96 -6.45
CA PRO A 69 10.53 -22.95 -5.80
C PRO A 69 11.42 -21.79 -6.26
N ALA A 70 11.51 -21.56 -7.55
CA ALA A 70 12.34 -20.48 -8.09
C ALA A 70 11.91 -19.08 -7.61
N LEU A 71 10.60 -18.86 -7.38
CA LEU A 71 10.12 -17.59 -6.83
C LEU A 71 10.41 -17.49 -5.33
N LEU A 72 10.21 -18.57 -4.59
CA LEU A 72 10.54 -18.62 -3.17
C LEU A 72 12.03 -18.30 -2.93
N GLU A 73 12.92 -18.92 -3.71
CA GLU A 73 14.37 -18.67 -3.64
C GLU A 73 14.72 -17.20 -4.02
N ALA A 74 14.11 -16.66 -5.07
CA ALA A 74 14.35 -15.27 -5.49
C ALA A 74 13.89 -14.28 -4.40
N VAL A 75 12.73 -14.50 -3.78
CA VAL A 75 12.23 -13.67 -2.67
C VAL A 75 13.13 -13.84 -1.44
N ALA A 76 13.49 -15.06 -1.07
CA ALA A 76 14.36 -15.34 0.07
C ALA A 76 15.72 -14.63 -0.08
N ALA A 77 16.36 -14.74 -1.25
CA ALA A 77 17.62 -14.07 -1.54
C ALA A 77 17.52 -12.52 -1.49
N LYS A 78 16.41 -11.95 -2.02
CA LYS A 78 16.12 -10.53 -1.94
C LYS A 78 15.96 -10.07 -0.49
N MET A 79 15.15 -10.78 0.28
CA MET A 79 14.85 -10.41 1.66
C MET A 79 16.03 -10.64 2.60
N SER A 80 16.85 -11.66 2.36
CA SER A 80 18.10 -11.85 3.11
C SER A 80 19.04 -10.66 2.96
N ALA A 81 19.16 -10.14 1.74
CA ALA A 81 19.99 -8.95 1.47
C ALA A 81 19.42 -7.68 2.12
N SER A 82 18.09 -7.51 2.09
CA SER A 82 17.42 -6.33 2.66
C SER A 82 17.43 -6.34 4.19
N LEU A 83 17.25 -7.51 4.81
CA LEU A 83 17.14 -7.64 6.26
C LEU A 83 18.49 -7.85 6.96
N GLY A 84 19.56 -8.11 6.20
CA GLY A 84 20.88 -8.43 6.76
C GLY A 84 20.92 -9.74 7.58
N ARG A 85 20.00 -10.68 7.28
CA ARG A 85 19.86 -11.97 7.94
C ARG A 85 19.50 -13.06 6.94
N GLU A 86 19.75 -14.31 7.28
CA GLU A 86 19.30 -15.43 6.46
C GLU A 86 17.77 -15.56 6.48
N VAL A 87 17.18 -15.61 5.28
CA VAL A 87 15.78 -15.94 5.04
C VAL A 87 15.75 -17.21 4.21
N SER A 88 15.14 -18.25 4.73
CA SER A 88 15.11 -19.59 4.16
C SER A 88 13.79 -19.80 3.40
N ALA A 89 13.88 -20.42 2.23
CA ALA A 89 12.71 -20.85 1.47
C ALA A 89 12.60 -22.39 1.55
N PRO A 90 11.41 -22.94 1.82
CA PRO A 90 10.09 -22.32 1.93
C PRO A 90 9.68 -21.89 3.35
N GLU A 91 10.51 -22.07 4.37
CA GLU A 91 10.13 -21.90 5.78
C GLU A 91 9.66 -20.49 6.09
N ASN A 92 10.37 -19.49 5.53
CA ASN A 92 10.12 -18.07 5.84
C ASN A 92 9.33 -17.33 4.76
N VAL A 93 8.94 -17.97 3.65
CA VAL A 93 8.31 -17.29 2.50
C VAL A 93 7.00 -17.99 2.13
N GLN A 94 5.95 -17.19 1.89
CA GLN A 94 4.70 -17.61 1.27
C GLN A 94 4.37 -16.68 0.10
N VAL A 95 4.18 -17.22 -1.09
CA VAL A 95 3.69 -16.48 -2.27
C VAL A 95 2.19 -16.25 -2.16
N THR A 96 1.71 -15.05 -2.52
CA THR A 96 0.32 -14.63 -2.35
C THR A 96 -0.25 -14.00 -3.63
N VAL A 97 -1.59 -13.88 -3.72
CA VAL A 97 -2.29 -13.21 -4.84
C VAL A 97 -2.17 -11.68 -4.65
N GLY A 98 -0.94 -11.18 -4.73
CA GLY A 98 -0.56 -9.82 -4.42
C GLY A 98 -0.62 -9.53 -2.92
N ALA A 99 -0.19 -8.32 -2.55
CA ALA A 99 -0.21 -7.86 -1.16
C ALA A 99 -1.63 -7.78 -0.58
N THR A 100 -2.65 -7.51 -1.40
CA THR A 100 -4.05 -7.43 -0.93
C THR A 100 -4.53 -8.74 -0.31
N GLU A 101 -4.24 -9.88 -0.96
CA GLU A 101 -4.57 -11.19 -0.38
C GLU A 101 -3.69 -11.50 0.84
N ALA A 102 -2.41 -11.12 0.79
CA ALA A 102 -1.50 -11.31 1.91
C ALA A 102 -2.01 -10.62 3.19
N LEU A 103 -2.48 -9.38 3.08
CA LEU A 103 -3.04 -8.61 4.21
C LEU A 103 -4.33 -9.24 4.72
N PHE A 104 -5.23 -9.62 3.81
CA PHE A 104 -6.47 -10.31 4.18
C PHE A 104 -6.18 -11.65 4.88
N ALA A 105 -5.28 -12.47 4.31
CA ALA A 105 -4.91 -13.77 4.88
C ALA A 105 -4.23 -13.62 6.26
N ALA A 106 -3.42 -12.57 6.46
CA ALA A 106 -2.83 -12.27 7.76
C ALA A 106 -3.91 -12.01 8.82
N MET A 107 -4.91 -11.19 8.50
CA MET A 107 -6.03 -10.96 9.43
C MET A 107 -6.81 -12.24 9.71
N GLN A 108 -7.07 -13.07 8.69
CA GLN A 108 -7.77 -14.35 8.88
C GLN A 108 -6.95 -15.38 9.68
N ALA A 109 -5.63 -15.28 9.66
CA ALA A 109 -4.74 -16.22 10.34
C ALA A 109 -4.54 -15.91 11.83
N PHE A 110 -4.61 -14.62 12.21
CA PHE A 110 -4.12 -14.17 13.52
C PHE A 110 -5.13 -13.40 14.35
N ILE A 111 -6.25 -12.93 13.76
CA ILE A 111 -7.22 -12.09 14.46
C ILE A 111 -8.46 -12.88 14.80
N ASP A 112 -8.75 -12.97 16.09
CA ASP A 112 -10.00 -13.54 16.62
C ASP A 112 -11.06 -12.43 16.88
N PRO A 113 -12.35 -12.80 16.98
CA PRO A 113 -13.39 -11.82 17.26
C PRO A 113 -13.14 -11.05 18.56
N GLY A 114 -13.02 -9.73 18.44
CA GLY A 114 -12.78 -8.81 19.55
C GLY A 114 -11.33 -8.43 19.78
N ASP A 115 -10.38 -9.05 19.08
CA ASP A 115 -8.99 -8.59 19.05
C ASP A 115 -8.89 -7.19 18.44
N GLU A 116 -8.00 -6.37 18.97
CA GLU A 116 -7.75 -5.02 18.47
C GLU A 116 -6.53 -5.00 17.55
N VAL A 117 -6.64 -4.25 16.45
CA VAL A 117 -5.55 -4.02 15.51
C VAL A 117 -5.29 -2.54 15.36
N VAL A 118 -4.08 -2.10 15.68
CA VAL A 118 -3.67 -0.70 15.51
C VAL A 118 -3.44 -0.41 14.02
N VAL A 119 -4.03 0.67 13.52
CA VAL A 119 -3.95 1.12 12.13
C VAL A 119 -3.54 2.57 12.10
N ILE A 120 -2.45 2.88 11.37
CA ILE A 120 -2.00 4.26 11.18
C ILE A 120 -2.80 4.91 10.05
N GLU A 121 -3.36 6.09 10.32
CA GLU A 121 -4.13 6.90 9.37
C GLU A 121 -3.29 8.06 8.80
N PRO A 122 -3.62 8.46 7.55
CA PRO A 122 -4.59 7.90 6.59
C PRO A 122 -4.19 6.49 6.14
N PHE A 123 -5.13 5.56 6.10
CA PHE A 123 -4.85 4.16 5.80
C PHE A 123 -5.10 3.79 4.33
N TYR A 124 -4.58 2.65 3.88
CA TYR A 124 -5.10 1.97 2.70
C TYR A 124 -6.46 1.33 3.04
N ASP A 125 -7.47 1.57 2.20
CA ASP A 125 -8.88 1.25 2.47
C ASP A 125 -9.18 -0.23 2.79
N ALA A 126 -8.30 -1.15 2.39
CA ALA A 126 -8.44 -2.56 2.72
C ALA A 126 -8.18 -2.88 4.20
N TYR A 127 -7.34 -2.12 4.92
CA TYR A 127 -6.93 -2.49 6.28
C TYR A 127 -8.11 -2.60 7.26
N PRO A 128 -8.99 -1.58 7.41
CA PRO A 128 -10.16 -1.70 8.29
C PRO A 128 -11.13 -2.77 7.83
N ALA A 129 -11.24 -2.98 6.51
CA ALA A 129 -12.10 -4.01 5.94
C ALA A 129 -11.62 -5.41 6.31
N ASP A 130 -10.32 -5.69 6.12
CA ASP A 130 -9.71 -6.99 6.41
C ASP A 130 -9.82 -7.34 7.90
N ILE A 131 -9.55 -6.36 8.79
CA ILE A 131 -9.71 -6.49 10.25
C ILE A 131 -11.16 -6.81 10.61
N THR A 132 -12.12 -6.02 10.10
CA THR A 132 -13.54 -6.20 10.39
C THR A 132 -14.06 -7.55 9.88
N MET A 133 -13.59 -8.00 8.71
CA MET A 133 -13.98 -9.29 8.13
C MET A 133 -13.42 -10.47 8.93
N ALA A 134 -12.30 -10.31 9.63
CA ALA A 134 -11.78 -11.27 10.59
C ALA A 134 -12.53 -11.25 11.95
N GLY A 135 -13.31 -10.20 12.20
CA GLY A 135 -14.03 -10.00 13.49
C GLY A 135 -13.26 -9.12 14.47
N GLY A 136 -12.11 -8.60 14.07
CA GLY A 136 -11.30 -7.68 14.85
C GLY A 136 -11.86 -6.26 14.90
N VAL A 137 -11.27 -5.45 15.76
CA VAL A 137 -11.63 -4.04 16.01
C VAL A 137 -10.44 -3.15 15.62
N PRO A 138 -10.55 -2.30 14.60
CA PRO A 138 -9.47 -1.38 14.26
C PRO A 138 -9.36 -0.25 15.31
N ARG A 139 -8.11 0.06 15.72
CA ARG A 139 -7.74 1.17 16.60
C ARG A 139 -6.89 2.15 15.81
N PHE A 140 -7.37 3.36 15.64
CA PHE A 140 -6.78 4.31 14.70
C PHE A 140 -5.84 5.30 15.39
N VAL A 141 -4.70 5.58 14.71
CA VAL A 141 -3.71 6.58 15.12
C VAL A 141 -3.41 7.45 13.90
N ALA A 142 -3.73 8.74 13.98
CA ALA A 142 -3.55 9.64 12.86
C ALA A 142 -2.09 10.11 12.74
N LEU A 143 -1.58 10.16 11.50
CA LEU A 143 -0.44 11.00 11.15
C LEU A 143 -0.95 12.42 10.94
N GLU A 144 -0.25 13.39 11.50
CA GLU A 144 -0.60 14.80 11.37
C GLU A 144 0.39 15.52 10.46
N PRO A 145 -0.08 16.35 9.51
CA PRO A 145 0.81 17.16 8.69
C PRO A 145 1.45 18.25 9.55
N GLN A 146 2.77 18.33 9.57
CA GLN A 146 3.53 19.37 10.26
C GLN A 146 4.56 19.98 9.29
N GLY A 147 4.30 21.17 8.81
CA GLY A 147 5.08 21.76 7.72
C GLY A 147 4.89 20.94 6.43
N ASP A 148 5.98 20.36 5.93
CA ASP A 148 5.99 19.50 4.75
C ASP A 148 6.15 18.01 5.11
N ASP A 149 6.11 17.66 6.39
CA ASP A 149 6.26 16.30 6.89
C ASP A 149 4.96 15.76 7.55
N TRP A 150 4.94 14.48 7.80
CA TRP A 150 3.87 13.76 8.51
C TRP A 150 4.43 13.20 9.82
N VAL A 151 3.86 13.61 10.93
CA VAL A 151 4.34 13.27 12.28
C VAL A 151 3.45 12.21 12.89
N LEU A 152 4.09 11.19 13.49
CA LEU A 152 3.45 10.19 14.33
C LEU A 152 3.55 10.63 15.78
N ASP A 153 2.42 10.94 16.43
CA ASP A 153 2.37 11.21 17.85
C ASP A 153 2.57 9.90 18.64
N PHE A 154 3.67 9.84 19.39
CA PHE A 154 4.01 8.65 20.18
C PHE A 154 3.07 8.44 21.37
N GLY A 155 2.49 9.51 21.92
CA GLY A 155 1.49 9.40 22.97
C GLY A 155 0.19 8.81 22.46
N ALA A 156 -0.29 9.27 21.29
CA ALA A 156 -1.44 8.71 20.63
C ALA A 156 -1.22 7.26 20.20
N LEU A 157 -0.01 6.95 19.69
CA LEU A 157 0.36 5.59 19.33
C LEU A 157 0.32 4.66 20.57
N GLU A 158 0.93 5.05 21.68
CA GLU A 158 0.92 4.25 22.91
C GLU A 158 -0.49 4.08 23.47
N ALA A 159 -1.33 5.12 23.44
CA ALA A 159 -2.71 5.06 23.91
C ALA A 159 -3.62 4.16 23.04
N ALA A 160 -3.23 3.87 21.80
CA ALA A 160 -3.96 2.96 20.93
C ALA A 160 -3.74 1.47 21.26
N PHE A 161 -2.65 1.15 21.99
CA PHE A 161 -2.39 -0.22 22.44
C PHE A 161 -3.09 -0.51 23.77
N THR A 162 -3.73 -1.67 23.83
CA THR A 162 -4.43 -2.20 25.00
C THR A 162 -4.07 -3.68 25.22
N ASP A 163 -4.53 -4.27 26.30
CA ASP A 163 -4.38 -5.72 26.56
C ASP A 163 -5.09 -6.61 25.50
N LYS A 164 -5.91 -6.01 24.61
CA LYS A 164 -6.56 -6.68 23.50
C LYS A 164 -5.84 -6.49 22.17
N THR A 165 -4.77 -5.70 22.14
CA THR A 165 -4.06 -5.42 20.90
C THR A 165 -3.32 -6.67 20.44
N LYS A 166 -3.75 -7.21 19.31
CA LYS A 166 -3.18 -8.41 18.69
C LYS A 166 -2.16 -8.08 17.60
N ALA A 167 -2.34 -6.96 16.91
CA ALA A 167 -1.44 -6.57 15.82
C ALA A 167 -1.41 -5.04 15.61
N ILE A 168 -0.37 -4.60 14.93
CA ILE A 168 -0.31 -3.29 14.27
C ILE A 168 -0.04 -3.49 12.79
N ILE A 169 -0.74 -2.72 11.94
CA ILE A 169 -0.44 -2.63 10.50
C ILE A 169 0.40 -1.38 10.26
N LEU A 170 1.61 -1.57 9.75
CA LEU A 170 2.52 -0.52 9.32
C LEU A 170 2.62 -0.54 7.79
N ASN A 171 2.45 0.61 7.13
CA ASN A 171 2.75 0.75 5.72
C ASN A 171 3.91 1.73 5.53
N THR A 172 5.01 1.28 4.94
CA THR A 172 6.22 2.09 4.72
C THR A 172 6.98 1.65 3.47
N PRO A 173 7.25 2.54 2.51
CA PRO A 173 6.74 3.90 2.37
C PRO A 173 5.22 4.00 2.35
N HIS A 174 4.68 5.04 2.94
CA HIS A 174 3.28 5.13 3.35
C HIS A 174 2.36 5.64 2.22
N ASN A 175 1.27 4.93 1.96
CA ASN A 175 0.16 5.39 1.13
C ASN A 175 -0.98 5.90 2.03
N PRO A 176 -1.43 7.16 1.91
CA PRO A 176 -1.18 8.09 0.78
C PRO A 176 -0.12 9.17 1.04
N THR A 177 0.47 9.28 2.22
CA THR A 177 1.25 10.45 2.63
C THR A 177 2.64 10.54 2.00
N GLY A 178 3.17 9.43 1.52
CA GLY A 178 4.56 9.34 1.07
C GLY A 178 5.58 9.38 2.20
N LYS A 179 5.15 9.27 3.47
CA LYS A 179 6.06 9.19 4.62
C LYS A 179 6.93 7.93 4.52
N VAL A 180 8.20 8.07 4.80
CA VAL A 180 9.11 6.97 5.13
C VAL A 180 9.37 7.06 6.63
N PHE A 181 9.04 6.01 7.36
CA PHE A 181 9.19 5.99 8.82
C PHE A 181 10.67 5.99 9.21
N THR A 182 11.00 6.79 10.20
CA THR A 182 12.35 6.92 10.75
C THR A 182 12.71 5.75 11.67
N ASP A 183 13.99 5.53 11.90
CA ASP A 183 14.48 4.52 12.83
C ASP A 183 13.83 4.64 14.23
N ILE A 184 13.70 5.89 14.73
CA ILE A 184 13.09 6.17 16.04
C ILE A 184 11.62 5.75 16.07
N GLU A 185 10.88 6.02 14.99
CA GLU A 185 9.47 5.62 14.88
C GLU A 185 9.33 4.11 14.78
N LEU A 186 10.19 3.46 13.99
CA LEU A 186 10.21 2.00 13.87
C LEU A 186 10.56 1.34 15.21
N ASP A 187 11.58 1.83 15.91
CA ASP A 187 11.97 1.31 17.22
C ASP A 187 10.85 1.48 18.26
N ARG A 188 10.10 2.62 18.20
CA ARG A 188 8.96 2.82 19.08
C ARG A 188 7.82 1.83 18.81
N ILE A 189 7.53 1.55 17.53
CA ILE A 189 6.54 0.54 17.15
C ILE A 189 6.96 -0.84 17.64
N VAL A 190 8.23 -1.23 17.44
CA VAL A 190 8.75 -2.52 17.92
C VAL A 190 8.63 -2.65 19.43
N ALA A 191 9.04 -1.62 20.18
CA ALA A 191 8.96 -1.64 21.64
C ALA A 191 7.53 -1.79 22.16
N LEU A 192 6.54 -1.17 21.51
CA LEU A 192 5.13 -1.35 21.85
C LEU A 192 4.64 -2.75 21.49
N ALA A 193 4.98 -3.25 20.29
CA ALA A 193 4.63 -4.60 19.88
C ALA A 193 5.24 -5.66 20.82
N GLU A 194 6.45 -5.46 21.30
CA GLU A 194 7.06 -6.34 22.32
C GLU A 194 6.32 -6.27 23.66
N ARG A 195 6.03 -5.05 24.14
CA ARG A 195 5.36 -4.83 25.43
C ARG A 195 3.98 -5.47 25.50
N TYR A 196 3.23 -5.45 24.40
CA TYR A 196 1.87 -5.98 24.32
C TYR A 196 1.77 -7.35 23.65
N ASP A 197 2.91 -7.98 23.35
CA ASP A 197 3.00 -9.24 22.59
C ASP A 197 2.18 -9.22 21.29
N ALA A 198 2.23 -8.08 20.61
CA ALA A 198 1.48 -7.86 19.37
C ALA A 198 2.33 -8.20 18.13
N LEU A 199 1.66 -8.60 17.06
CA LEU A 199 2.25 -8.81 15.74
C LEU A 199 2.45 -7.48 15.01
N ILE A 200 3.41 -7.45 14.08
CA ILE A 200 3.63 -6.36 13.14
C ILE A 200 3.34 -6.90 11.74
N VAL A 201 2.32 -6.36 11.06
CA VAL A 201 2.08 -6.62 9.65
C VAL A 201 2.60 -5.41 8.87
N SER A 202 3.76 -5.57 8.23
CA SER A 202 4.45 -4.50 7.52
C SER A 202 4.15 -4.57 6.03
N ASP A 203 3.34 -3.63 5.52
CA ASP A 203 3.08 -3.47 4.09
C ASP A 203 4.18 -2.60 3.46
N GLU A 204 5.09 -3.25 2.73
CA GLU A 204 6.28 -2.65 2.15
C GLU A 204 6.23 -2.65 0.60
N VAL A 205 5.03 -2.62 -0.01
CA VAL A 205 4.87 -2.67 -1.47
C VAL A 205 5.57 -1.52 -2.23
N TYR A 206 5.92 -0.44 -1.54
CA TYR A 206 6.65 0.71 -2.09
C TYR A 206 8.14 0.71 -1.75
N GLU A 207 8.72 -0.38 -1.24
CA GLU A 207 10.12 -0.47 -0.79
C GLU A 207 11.16 0.03 -1.80
N HIS A 208 10.90 -0.14 -3.11
CA HIS A 208 11.76 0.36 -4.20
C HIS A 208 11.35 1.74 -4.75
N LEU A 209 10.39 2.39 -4.12
CA LEU A 209 9.91 3.73 -4.43
C LEU A 209 10.13 4.66 -3.23
N ALA A 210 11.21 4.48 -2.50
CA ALA A 210 11.63 5.33 -1.41
C ALA A 210 12.64 6.38 -1.92
N PHE A 211 12.39 7.65 -1.62
CA PHE A 211 13.23 8.79 -1.99
C PHE A 211 14.05 9.31 -0.80
N ALA A 212 13.93 8.64 0.34
CA ALA A 212 14.71 8.77 1.55
C ALA A 212 15.18 7.36 1.99
N PRO A 213 16.17 7.24 2.88
CA PRO A 213 16.56 5.95 3.41
C PRO A 213 15.35 5.20 3.98
N HIS A 214 15.14 3.97 3.51
CA HIS A 214 14.05 3.09 3.93
C HIS A 214 14.64 1.79 4.47
N LEU A 215 14.18 1.40 5.65
CA LEU A 215 14.49 0.13 6.28
C LEU A 215 13.20 -0.65 6.53
N SER A 216 13.25 -1.95 6.27
CA SER A 216 12.18 -2.84 6.72
C SER A 216 12.18 -2.91 8.25
N ILE A 217 11.00 -2.80 8.87
CA ILE A 217 10.88 -2.93 10.33
C ILE A 217 11.37 -4.29 10.81
N ALA A 218 11.25 -5.34 9.99
CA ALA A 218 11.73 -6.68 10.31
C ALA A 218 13.26 -6.77 10.53
N SER A 219 14.02 -5.74 10.06
CA SER A 219 15.46 -5.65 10.31
C SER A 219 15.81 -5.05 11.67
N ARG A 220 14.82 -4.47 12.38
CA ARG A 220 15.04 -3.87 13.71
C ARG A 220 15.23 -4.96 14.77
N PRO A 221 16.08 -4.71 15.79
CA PRO A 221 16.23 -5.63 16.92
C PRO A 221 14.87 -5.97 17.54
N GLY A 222 14.59 -7.24 17.80
CA GLY A 222 13.34 -7.71 18.42
C GLY A 222 12.12 -7.78 17.48
N ALA A 223 12.22 -7.27 16.27
CA ALA A 223 11.08 -7.20 15.36
C ALA A 223 10.80 -8.49 14.59
N TRP A 224 11.84 -9.20 14.15
CA TRP A 224 11.69 -10.35 13.25
C TRP A 224 10.70 -11.41 13.76
N GLU A 225 10.80 -11.77 15.04
CA GLU A 225 10.04 -12.85 15.65
C GLU A 225 8.54 -12.61 15.67
N ARG A 226 8.12 -11.35 15.43
CA ARG A 226 6.73 -10.90 15.45
C ARG A 226 6.28 -10.17 14.18
N THR A 227 7.10 -10.19 13.10
CA THR A 227 6.80 -9.44 11.89
C THR A 227 6.46 -10.34 10.71
N LEU A 228 5.39 -9.97 10.00
CA LEU A 228 5.08 -10.41 8.64
C LEU A 228 5.35 -9.23 7.69
N SER A 229 6.41 -9.33 6.89
CA SER A 229 6.71 -8.34 5.83
C SER A 229 6.00 -8.73 4.55
N VAL A 230 5.14 -7.85 4.06
CA VAL A 230 4.32 -8.01 2.86
C VAL A 230 4.87 -7.15 1.73
N SER A 231 5.06 -7.73 0.55
CA SER A 231 5.43 -6.98 -0.64
C SER A 231 4.88 -7.63 -1.93
N SER A 232 5.12 -7.03 -3.08
CA SER A 232 4.65 -7.55 -4.38
C SER A 232 5.44 -6.99 -5.56
N ILE A 233 5.34 -7.67 -6.71
CA ILE A 233 5.90 -7.15 -7.96
C ILE A 233 5.07 -6.00 -8.55
N GLY A 234 3.83 -5.83 -8.12
CA GLY A 234 2.85 -4.95 -8.76
C GLY A 234 3.28 -3.49 -8.86
N LYS A 235 3.81 -2.93 -7.77
CA LYS A 235 4.22 -1.52 -7.70
C LYS A 235 5.61 -1.30 -8.32
N THR A 236 6.53 -2.19 -8.01
CA THR A 236 7.91 -2.13 -8.50
C THR A 236 8.01 -2.26 -10.02
N PHE A 237 7.23 -3.16 -10.63
CA PHE A 237 7.33 -3.43 -12.07
C PHE A 237 6.15 -2.91 -12.89
N SER A 238 5.30 -2.06 -12.32
CA SER A 238 4.12 -1.50 -13.03
C SER A 238 3.16 -2.58 -13.54
N VAL A 239 3.01 -3.68 -12.81
CA VAL A 239 2.18 -4.85 -13.16
C VAL A 239 1.12 -5.14 -12.08
N THR A 240 0.41 -4.12 -11.63
CA THR A 240 -0.55 -4.21 -10.51
C THR A 240 -1.64 -5.25 -10.75
N GLY A 241 -1.99 -5.52 -12.02
CA GLY A 241 -2.96 -6.52 -12.43
C GLY A 241 -2.48 -7.97 -12.38
N TRP A 242 -1.16 -8.22 -12.24
CA TRP A 242 -0.65 -9.60 -12.19
C TRP A 242 -0.89 -10.28 -10.84
N LYS A 243 -1.09 -9.51 -9.80
CA LYS A 243 -1.46 -10.02 -8.47
C LYS A 243 -0.51 -11.11 -7.95
N VAL A 244 0.81 -10.87 -8.04
CA VAL A 244 1.84 -11.71 -7.41
C VAL A 244 2.52 -10.91 -6.30
N GLY A 245 2.46 -11.44 -5.08
CA GLY A 245 3.09 -10.88 -3.89
C GLY A 245 3.64 -11.99 -3.02
N TRP A 246 4.10 -11.62 -1.86
CA TRP A 246 4.64 -12.54 -0.85
C TRP A 246 4.52 -11.99 0.55
N VAL A 247 4.58 -12.91 1.50
CA VAL A 247 4.77 -12.64 2.92
C VAL A 247 6.06 -13.29 3.35
N VAL A 248 6.86 -12.57 4.13
CA VAL A 248 8.10 -13.07 4.72
C VAL A 248 8.09 -12.85 6.23
N GLY A 249 8.47 -13.87 6.96
CA GLY A 249 8.55 -13.84 8.43
C GLY A 249 9.12 -15.14 9.00
N PRO A 250 9.22 -15.28 10.32
CA PRO A 250 9.67 -16.52 10.93
C PRO A 250 8.67 -17.66 10.65
N GLU A 251 9.16 -18.89 10.63
CA GLU A 251 8.34 -20.10 10.37
C GLU A 251 7.14 -20.19 11.31
N THR A 252 7.30 -19.75 12.55
CA THR A 252 6.24 -19.68 13.57
C THR A 252 5.04 -18.83 13.16
N LEU A 253 5.25 -17.82 12.31
CA LEU A 253 4.20 -16.97 11.74
C LEU A 253 3.79 -17.45 10.33
N ILE A 254 4.72 -17.89 9.51
CA ILE A 254 4.43 -18.36 8.15
C ILE A 254 3.56 -19.63 8.17
N THR A 255 3.76 -20.53 9.11
CA THR A 255 2.96 -21.75 9.21
C THR A 255 1.47 -21.48 9.46
N PRO A 256 1.04 -20.72 10.47
CA PRO A 256 -0.38 -20.38 10.64
C PRO A 256 -0.92 -19.49 9.51
N PHE A 257 -0.13 -18.56 8.98
CA PHE A 257 -0.50 -17.76 7.80
C PHE A 257 -0.87 -18.68 6.62
N ARG A 258 -0.04 -19.68 6.33
CA ARG A 258 -0.23 -20.65 5.24
C ARG A 258 -1.52 -21.47 5.41
N ARG A 259 -1.93 -21.75 6.66
CA ARG A 259 -3.20 -22.43 6.96
C ARG A 259 -4.42 -21.61 6.53
N ALA A 260 -4.37 -20.29 6.66
CA ALA A 260 -5.42 -19.42 6.16
C ALA A 260 -5.36 -19.28 4.62
N HIS A 261 -4.16 -18.98 4.09
CA HIS A 261 -3.92 -18.81 2.66
C HIS A 261 -4.46 -19.96 1.80
N GLN A 262 -4.23 -21.22 2.23
CA GLN A 262 -4.69 -22.39 1.44
C GLN A 262 -6.20 -22.44 1.20
N TRP A 263 -7.01 -21.82 2.06
CA TRP A 263 -8.47 -21.81 1.95
C TRP A 263 -9.01 -20.53 1.32
N ILE A 264 -8.13 -19.60 0.95
CA ILE A 264 -8.49 -18.35 0.27
C ILE A 264 -8.27 -18.52 -1.24
N PRO A 265 -7.03 -18.50 -1.77
CA PRO A 265 -6.79 -18.68 -3.21
C PRO A 265 -6.42 -20.13 -3.59
N PHE A 266 -6.09 -20.99 -2.64
CA PHE A 266 -5.49 -22.31 -2.81
C PHE A 266 -4.07 -22.26 -3.40
N ALA A 267 -3.89 -21.64 -4.56
CA ALA A 267 -2.59 -21.45 -5.22
C ALA A 267 -2.60 -20.16 -6.04
N VAL A 268 -1.42 -19.56 -6.19
CA VAL A 268 -1.21 -18.38 -7.04
C VAL A 268 -0.95 -18.84 -8.48
N ALA A 269 -1.36 -18.04 -9.48
CA ALA A 269 -1.22 -18.35 -10.90
C ALA A 269 0.23 -18.71 -11.28
N THR A 270 0.44 -19.96 -11.68
CA THR A 270 1.77 -20.55 -11.93
C THR A 270 2.60 -19.79 -12.95
N PRO A 271 2.08 -19.42 -14.15
CA PRO A 271 2.87 -18.67 -15.12
C PRO A 271 3.35 -17.33 -14.60
N LEU A 272 2.52 -16.65 -13.80
CA LEU A 272 2.87 -15.36 -13.21
C LEU A 272 3.96 -15.49 -12.15
N GLN A 273 3.98 -16.59 -11.38
CA GLN A 273 5.05 -16.87 -10.45
C GLN A 273 6.38 -17.16 -11.15
N VAL A 274 6.35 -17.93 -12.24
CA VAL A 274 7.54 -18.21 -13.06
C VAL A 274 8.10 -16.92 -13.65
N ALA A 275 7.24 -16.05 -14.19
CA ALA A 275 7.63 -14.74 -14.67
C ALA A 275 8.21 -13.87 -13.56
N ALA A 276 7.58 -13.83 -12.37
CA ALA A 276 8.03 -13.04 -11.23
C ALA A 276 9.43 -13.46 -10.75
N ALA A 277 9.74 -14.76 -10.69
CA ALA A 277 11.06 -15.25 -10.33
C ALA A 277 12.15 -14.71 -11.26
N ARG A 278 11.91 -14.75 -12.57
CA ARG A 278 12.84 -14.20 -13.59
C ARG A 278 13.00 -12.69 -13.47
N ILE A 279 11.87 -11.99 -13.31
CA ILE A 279 11.86 -10.53 -13.16
C ILE A 279 12.72 -10.08 -11.96
N LEU A 280 12.57 -10.74 -10.81
CA LEU A 280 13.37 -10.43 -9.62
C LEU A 280 14.87 -10.66 -9.84
N GLY A 281 15.23 -11.77 -10.48
CA GLY A 281 16.61 -12.09 -10.81
C GLY A 281 17.21 -11.08 -11.78
N GLU A 282 16.50 -10.74 -12.85
CA GLU A 282 16.96 -9.80 -13.88
C GLU A 282 17.05 -8.36 -13.36
N ALA A 283 16.07 -7.92 -12.58
CA ALA A 283 16.05 -6.57 -12.00
C ALA A 283 17.25 -6.31 -11.07
N LYS A 284 17.72 -7.34 -10.35
CA LYS A 284 18.95 -7.27 -9.54
C LYS A 284 20.17 -7.11 -10.42
N ALA A 285 20.25 -7.84 -11.54
CA ALA A 285 21.41 -7.90 -12.41
C ALA A 285 21.58 -6.65 -13.29
N ASN A 286 20.46 -6.03 -13.72
CA ASN A 286 20.46 -4.92 -14.69
C ASN A 286 20.36 -3.51 -14.08
N GLY A 287 20.39 -3.40 -12.74
CA GLY A 287 20.29 -2.09 -12.05
C GLY A 287 18.91 -1.44 -12.07
N TYR A 288 17.87 -2.22 -12.34
CA TYR A 288 16.48 -1.73 -12.48
C TYR A 288 15.99 -0.92 -11.28
N TYR A 289 16.29 -1.34 -10.05
CA TYR A 289 15.78 -0.69 -8.85
C TYR A 289 16.27 0.77 -8.73
N ALA A 290 17.54 1.04 -9.02
CA ALA A 290 18.08 2.39 -9.01
C ALA A 290 17.48 3.25 -10.14
N ALA A 291 17.30 2.67 -11.32
CA ALA A 291 16.65 3.35 -12.44
C ALA A 291 15.18 3.66 -12.15
N LEU A 292 14.47 2.75 -11.48
CA LEU A 292 13.08 2.92 -11.05
C LEU A 292 12.96 4.08 -10.05
N GLU A 293 13.78 4.09 -9.00
CA GLU A 293 13.81 5.15 -7.99
C GLU A 293 14.07 6.52 -8.64
N SER A 294 15.08 6.62 -9.48
CA SER A 294 15.41 7.85 -10.20
C SER A 294 14.25 8.33 -11.10
N ARG A 295 13.64 7.42 -11.86
CA ARG A 295 12.49 7.72 -12.71
C ARG A 295 11.31 8.26 -11.90
N PHE A 296 10.95 7.62 -10.78
CA PHE A 296 9.82 8.05 -9.98
C PHE A 296 10.10 9.31 -9.18
N ARG A 297 11.35 9.53 -8.77
CA ARG A 297 11.79 10.82 -8.23
C ARG A 297 11.57 11.94 -9.26
N GLY A 298 11.95 11.75 -10.52
CA GLY A 298 11.70 12.70 -11.59
C GLY A 298 10.21 12.99 -11.80
N LYS A 299 9.35 11.95 -11.76
CA LYS A 299 7.88 12.12 -11.87
C LYS A 299 7.28 12.87 -10.67
N ARG A 300 7.76 12.60 -9.47
CA ARG A 300 7.42 13.37 -8.26
C ARG A 300 7.76 14.85 -8.46
N ASP A 301 8.99 15.12 -8.83
CA ASP A 301 9.49 16.48 -8.99
C ASP A 301 8.73 17.23 -10.12
N LEU A 302 8.37 16.50 -11.18
CA LEU A 302 7.54 17.04 -12.26
C LEU A 302 6.15 17.45 -11.74
N LEU A 303 5.46 16.57 -10.99
CA LEU A 303 4.14 16.91 -10.42
C LEU A 303 4.24 18.06 -9.43
N LEU A 304 5.24 18.05 -8.54
CA LEU A 304 5.47 19.14 -7.59
C LEU A 304 5.70 20.47 -8.31
N ALA A 305 6.46 20.48 -9.40
CA ALA A 305 6.66 21.68 -10.23
C ALA A 305 5.35 22.16 -10.87
N GLN A 306 4.48 21.23 -11.33
CA GLN A 306 3.19 21.60 -11.91
C GLN A 306 2.22 22.19 -10.87
N LEU A 307 2.33 21.79 -9.60
CA LEU A 307 1.45 22.29 -8.53
C LEU A 307 1.87 23.65 -7.96
N ARG A 308 3.11 24.14 -8.18
CA ARG A 308 3.64 25.40 -7.61
C ARG A 308 2.79 26.62 -7.99
N ASP A 309 2.34 26.67 -9.25
CA ASP A 309 1.58 27.82 -9.79
C ASP A 309 0.06 27.55 -9.76
N THR A 310 -0.39 26.77 -8.80
CA THR A 310 -1.80 26.42 -8.58
C THR A 310 -2.22 26.75 -7.15
N PRO A 311 -3.52 26.77 -6.84
CA PRO A 311 -4.00 26.96 -5.47
C PRO A 311 -3.69 25.79 -4.50
N PHE A 312 -2.94 24.79 -4.93
CA PHE A 312 -2.59 23.63 -4.12
C PHE A 312 -1.19 23.77 -3.52
N ARG A 313 -1.07 23.69 -2.19
CA ARG A 313 0.23 23.58 -1.52
C ARG A 313 0.57 22.12 -1.31
N ALA A 314 1.44 21.59 -2.16
CA ALA A 314 1.87 20.18 -2.10
C ALA A 314 2.75 19.92 -0.87
N LEU A 315 2.55 18.75 -0.23
CA LEU A 315 3.46 18.18 0.76
C LEU A 315 4.39 17.21 0.01
N GLU A 316 5.71 17.41 0.12
CA GLU A 316 6.68 16.61 -0.64
C GLU A 316 6.77 15.17 -0.10
N PRO A 317 6.42 14.14 -0.89
CA PRO A 317 6.52 12.76 -0.43
C PRO A 317 7.97 12.25 -0.46
N ARG A 318 8.33 11.50 0.57
CA ARG A 318 9.63 10.83 0.69
C ARG A 318 9.62 9.42 0.11
N GLY A 319 8.46 8.93 -0.33
CA GLY A 319 8.29 7.61 -0.94
C GLY A 319 6.91 7.40 -1.53
N GLY A 320 6.67 6.21 -2.09
CA GLY A 320 5.43 5.90 -2.80
C GLY A 320 5.33 6.61 -4.15
N TYR A 321 4.10 6.89 -4.57
CA TYR A 321 3.85 7.63 -5.82
C TYR A 321 2.61 8.54 -5.72
N PHE A 322 2.34 9.07 -4.52
CA PHE A 322 1.27 10.02 -4.27
C PHE A 322 1.82 11.32 -3.69
N VAL A 323 1.14 12.41 -4.01
CA VAL A 323 1.32 13.72 -3.38
C VAL A 323 0.03 14.07 -2.66
N MET A 324 0.13 14.37 -1.38
CA MET A 324 -0.93 15.04 -0.63
C MET A 324 -0.75 16.55 -0.79
N ALA A 325 -1.83 17.29 -1.03
CA ALA A 325 -1.77 18.73 -1.16
C ALA A 325 -2.88 19.40 -0.35
N ASP A 326 -2.55 20.53 0.27
CA ASP A 326 -3.50 21.43 0.90
C ASP A 326 -4.22 22.27 -0.16
N SER A 327 -5.52 22.29 -0.09
CA SER A 327 -6.44 22.98 -1.02
C SER A 327 -7.25 24.10 -0.36
N SER A 328 -6.88 24.52 0.86
CA SER A 328 -7.62 25.50 1.67
C SER A 328 -7.87 26.83 0.93
N ALA A 329 -6.93 27.23 0.05
CA ALA A 329 -7.06 28.44 -0.77
C ALA A 329 -8.27 28.41 -1.73
N LEU A 330 -8.80 27.21 -2.06
CA LEU A 330 -9.96 27.07 -2.96
C LEU A 330 -11.32 27.24 -2.25
N GLY A 331 -11.37 27.25 -0.92
CA GLY A 331 -12.56 27.54 -0.13
C GLY A 331 -13.68 26.52 -0.23
N TYR A 332 -13.41 25.27 -0.64
CA TYR A 332 -14.42 24.22 -0.63
C TYR A 332 -14.78 23.81 0.81
N ARG A 333 -16.02 23.33 0.99
CA ARG A 333 -16.50 22.88 2.30
C ARG A 333 -15.66 21.73 2.89
N ASP A 334 -15.26 20.81 2.04
CA ASP A 334 -14.49 19.62 2.37
C ASP A 334 -13.79 19.03 1.11
N ASP A 335 -12.93 18.05 1.32
CA ASP A 335 -12.18 17.34 0.28
C ASP A 335 -13.08 16.59 -0.71
N VAL A 336 -14.22 16.06 -0.26
CA VAL A 336 -15.21 15.41 -1.13
C VAL A 336 -15.85 16.40 -2.07
N ALA A 337 -16.25 17.57 -1.57
CA ALA A 337 -16.82 18.64 -2.40
C ALA A 337 -15.82 19.12 -3.46
N LEU A 338 -14.55 19.28 -3.08
CA LEU A 338 -13.47 19.60 -4.01
C LEU A 338 -13.30 18.52 -5.09
N CYS A 339 -13.09 17.26 -4.67
CA CYS A 339 -12.81 16.17 -5.59
C CYS A 339 -13.98 15.86 -6.54
N ASN A 340 -15.22 16.14 -6.13
CA ASN A 340 -16.40 16.04 -7.01
C ASN A 340 -16.42 17.17 -8.06
N ALA A 341 -15.95 18.36 -7.71
CA ALA A 341 -15.95 19.50 -8.61
C ALA A 341 -14.76 19.51 -9.60
N LEU A 342 -13.61 18.97 -9.21
CA LEU A 342 -12.37 19.02 -10.00
C LEU A 342 -12.51 18.47 -11.43
N PRO A 343 -13.17 17.31 -11.68
CA PRO A 343 -13.32 16.78 -13.05
C PRO A 343 -14.09 17.69 -13.98
N GLU A 344 -15.14 18.34 -13.50
CA GLU A 344 -15.93 19.29 -14.29
C GLU A 344 -15.21 20.65 -14.46
N ARG A 345 -14.68 21.20 -13.36
CA ARG A 345 -14.12 22.57 -13.35
C ARG A 345 -12.72 22.67 -13.92
N ALA A 346 -11.91 21.65 -13.71
CA ALA A 346 -10.51 21.64 -14.13
C ALA A 346 -10.17 20.49 -15.11
N GLY A 347 -11.07 19.55 -15.34
CA GLY A 347 -10.78 18.39 -16.16
C GLY A 347 -9.68 17.50 -15.56
N VAL A 348 -9.54 17.47 -14.24
CA VAL A 348 -8.59 16.63 -13.50
C VAL A 348 -9.34 15.89 -12.39
N ALA A 349 -9.12 14.59 -12.26
CA ALA A 349 -9.67 13.81 -11.17
C ALA A 349 -8.60 13.50 -10.12
N ALA A 350 -9.00 13.62 -8.86
CA ALA A 350 -8.20 13.31 -7.67
C ALA A 350 -9.04 12.49 -6.68
N VAL A 351 -8.48 12.09 -5.56
CA VAL A 351 -9.20 11.30 -4.54
C VAL A 351 -9.25 12.08 -3.23
N PRO A 352 -10.44 12.16 -2.57
CA PRO A 352 -10.55 12.79 -1.27
C PRO A 352 -9.92 11.94 -0.19
N PRO A 353 -8.94 12.46 0.57
CA PRO A 353 -8.24 11.69 1.60
C PRO A 353 -9.12 11.28 2.79
N SER A 354 -10.26 11.94 3.02
CA SER A 354 -11.20 11.54 4.09
C SER A 354 -11.70 10.10 3.95
N ALA A 355 -11.61 9.52 2.74
CA ALA A 355 -11.90 8.10 2.51
C ALA A 355 -10.88 7.16 3.19
N PHE A 356 -9.74 7.69 3.62
CA PHE A 356 -8.64 6.94 4.25
C PHE A 356 -8.51 7.24 5.75
N TYR A 357 -9.57 7.81 6.34
CA TYR A 357 -9.64 8.12 7.77
C TYR A 357 -10.89 7.51 8.40
N SER A 358 -10.79 7.14 9.67
CA SER A 358 -11.95 6.84 10.52
C SER A 358 -12.85 8.06 10.66
N ASP A 359 -14.12 7.87 11.01
CA ASP A 359 -15.08 8.97 11.17
C ASP A 359 -14.59 10.05 12.14
N ALA A 360 -13.86 9.65 13.19
CA ALA A 360 -13.30 10.59 14.18
C ALA A 360 -12.22 11.50 13.58
N HIS A 361 -11.43 11.01 12.62
CA HIS A 361 -10.29 11.72 12.05
C HIS A 361 -10.53 12.30 10.66
N LYS A 362 -11.68 12.05 10.02
CA LYS A 362 -12.06 12.70 8.73
C LYS A 362 -11.86 14.21 8.70
N PRO A 363 -12.10 14.97 9.79
CA PRO A 363 -11.86 16.41 9.79
C PRO A 363 -10.41 16.82 9.47
N LEU A 364 -9.42 15.94 9.73
CA LEU A 364 -8.01 16.17 9.40
C LEU A 364 -7.78 16.25 7.87
N ALA A 365 -8.62 15.59 7.11
CA ALA A 365 -8.54 15.56 5.64
C ALA A 365 -9.28 16.71 4.95
N ARG A 366 -10.03 17.54 5.69
CA ARG A 366 -10.98 18.51 5.14
C ARG A 366 -10.45 19.35 3.99
N ASN A 367 -9.20 19.78 4.09
CA ASN A 367 -8.55 20.64 3.11
C ASN A 367 -7.48 19.91 2.30
N LEU A 368 -7.45 18.57 2.34
CA LEU A 368 -6.45 17.79 1.64
C LEU A 368 -7.00 17.20 0.34
N VAL A 369 -6.10 16.94 -0.60
CA VAL A 369 -6.38 16.21 -1.83
C VAL A 369 -5.20 15.30 -2.14
N ARG A 370 -5.46 14.10 -2.70
CA ARG A 370 -4.41 13.17 -3.11
C ARG A 370 -4.31 13.11 -4.63
N PHE A 371 -3.09 13.34 -5.14
CA PHE A 371 -2.71 13.16 -6.55
C PHE A 371 -1.71 12.01 -6.69
N ALA A 372 -1.86 11.19 -7.74
CA ALA A 372 -0.92 10.13 -8.10
C ALA A 372 0.03 10.62 -9.22
N PHE A 373 1.34 10.41 -9.03
CA PHE A 373 2.34 10.73 -10.06
C PHE A 373 2.88 9.49 -10.80
N CYS A 374 2.29 8.32 -10.60
CA CYS A 374 2.57 7.14 -11.40
C CYS A 374 1.87 7.22 -12.76
N LYS A 375 2.07 8.33 -13.47
CA LYS A 375 1.44 8.65 -14.76
C LYS A 375 2.52 8.98 -15.80
N SER A 376 2.12 9.00 -17.07
CA SER A 376 2.99 9.51 -18.12
C SER A 376 3.33 10.99 -17.87
N ASP A 377 4.47 11.45 -18.36
CA ASP A 377 4.89 12.85 -18.18
C ASP A 377 3.90 13.80 -18.86
N GLU A 378 3.34 13.39 -20.00
CA GLU A 378 2.31 14.11 -20.74
C GLU A 378 1.04 14.28 -19.89
N ALA A 379 0.60 13.24 -19.19
CA ALA A 379 -0.57 13.30 -18.31
C ALA A 379 -0.32 14.26 -17.12
N ILE A 380 0.87 14.22 -16.53
CA ILE A 380 1.25 15.11 -15.42
C ILE A 380 1.30 16.59 -15.90
N LEU A 381 1.92 16.85 -17.05
CA LEU A 381 2.01 18.20 -17.64
C LEU A 381 0.62 18.75 -17.98
N GLU A 382 -0.23 17.93 -18.60
CA GLU A 382 -1.60 18.32 -18.96
C GLU A 382 -2.46 18.58 -17.72
N ALA A 383 -2.36 17.75 -16.68
CA ALA A 383 -3.03 17.99 -15.42
C ALA A 383 -2.59 19.32 -14.79
N GLY A 384 -1.28 19.62 -14.77
CA GLY A 384 -0.76 20.89 -14.27
C GLY A 384 -1.27 22.09 -15.04
N ARG A 385 -1.28 22.00 -16.37
CA ARG A 385 -1.86 23.06 -17.23
C ARG A 385 -3.32 23.34 -16.91
N ARG A 386 -4.12 22.28 -16.68
CA ARG A 386 -5.54 22.39 -16.36
C ARG A 386 -5.76 22.94 -14.94
N LEU A 387 -4.98 22.49 -13.95
CA LEU A 387 -5.12 22.96 -12.57
C LEU A 387 -4.78 24.43 -12.37
N ARG A 388 -3.85 25.00 -13.17
CA ARG A 388 -3.57 26.45 -13.15
C ARG A 388 -4.79 27.30 -13.53
N ALA A 389 -5.73 26.78 -14.28
CA ALA A 389 -6.96 27.51 -14.64
C ALA A 389 -7.97 27.64 -13.48
N LEU A 390 -7.69 27.03 -12.33
CA LEU A 390 -8.50 27.19 -11.10
C LEU A 390 -8.15 28.45 -10.30
N SER A 391 -7.11 29.19 -10.71
CA SER A 391 -6.61 30.43 -10.07
C SER A 391 -7.58 31.60 -10.24
#